data_3d249147106c61ab2bde77984b962db5
#
_entry.id   3d249147106c61ab2bde77984b962db5
#
_cell.length_a   1.000
_cell.length_b   1.000
_cell.length_c   1.000
_cell.angle_alpha   90.00
_cell.angle_beta   90.00
_cell.angle_gamma   90.00
#
_symmetry.space_group_name_H-M   'P 1'
#
loop_
_entity.id
_entity.type
_entity.pdbx_description
1 polymer ?
#
loop_
_entity_poly.entity_id
_entity_poly.type
_entity_poly.pdbx_seq_one_letter_code
_entity_poly.pdbx_strand_id
1 'polypeptide(L)'
;MKKHILAAVLTVAAGAAFADPAEGVWKTKPDDNGNFGHVQISPCGAKICGVLIKAFDGGGAEMASENIGKQIVWDMVSNGDGTYSSGKVWAPDRDKTYKAKMVLDGNALGVSGCVLGGAVCRESMWSRVK
;
A
#
# COMPACT_ATOMS: atom_id res chain seq x y z
N MET A 1 28.22 6.85 -39.16
CA MET A 1 28.16 6.61 -38.51
C MET A 1 27.78 6.49 -37.74
N LYS A 2 27.59 6.22 -37.43
CA LYS A 2 27.37 5.99 -36.74
C LYS A 2 26.92 5.97 -35.86
N LYS A 3 26.63 5.82 -35.54
CA LYS A 3 26.42 5.78 -34.67
C LYS A 3 25.81 6.12 -33.88
N HIS A 4 25.54 6.25 -33.40
CA HIS A 4 25.10 6.89 -32.55
C HIS A 4 23.87 6.61 -32.13
N ILE A 5 23.28 6.43 -32.49
CA ILE A 5 22.21 5.94 -32.40
C ILE A 5 21.93 5.12 -31.35
N LEU A 6 22.70 4.36 -31.07
CA LEU A 6 22.58 3.59 -30.04
C LEU A 6 22.21 4.15 -28.85
N ALA A 7 22.58 5.24 -28.60
CA ALA A 7 22.28 5.90 -27.38
C ALA A 7 20.83 5.87 -27.12
N ALA A 8 20.11 6.03 -28.12
CA ALA A 8 18.70 6.08 -27.96
C ALA A 8 18.17 4.79 -27.39
N VAL A 9 18.77 3.78 -27.79
CA VAL A 9 18.33 2.49 -27.33
C VAL A 9 18.43 2.33 -25.86
N LEU A 10 19.49 2.84 -25.33
CA LEU A 10 19.69 2.74 -23.93
C LEU A 10 18.61 3.42 -23.17
N THR A 11 18.19 4.54 -23.69
CA THR A 11 17.15 5.29 -23.03
C THR A 11 15.91 4.47 -22.89
N VAL A 12 15.61 3.71 -23.87
CA VAL A 12 14.43 2.90 -23.84
C VAL A 12 14.51 1.89 -22.72
N ALA A 13 15.66 1.32 -22.55
CA ALA A 13 15.83 0.33 -21.50
C ALA A 13 15.51 0.92 -20.15
N ALA A 14 15.87 2.17 -19.94
CA ALA A 14 15.62 2.79 -18.68
C ALA A 14 14.13 2.94 -18.42
N GLY A 15 13.35 3.06 -19.46
CA GLY A 15 11.93 3.19 -19.31
C GLY A 15 11.20 1.89 -19.03
N ALA A 16 11.92 0.81 -18.93
CA ALA A 16 11.30 -0.48 -18.73
C ALA A 16 10.85 -0.75 -17.30
N ALA A 17 11.11 0.18 -16.40
CA ALA A 17 10.64 0.00 -15.03
C ALA A 17 9.12 0.07 -15.00
N PHE A 18 8.49 -0.89 -14.34
CA PHE A 18 7.06 -0.95 -14.22
C PHE A 18 6.63 -0.64 -12.79
N ALA A 19 5.50 0.03 -12.67
CA ALA A 19 4.90 0.24 -11.36
C ALA A 19 4.41 -1.10 -10.82
N ASP A 20 4.49 -1.26 -9.51
CA ASP A 20 3.90 -2.42 -8.86
C ASP A 20 2.39 -2.34 -8.98
N PRO A 21 1.68 -3.44 -9.26
CA PRO A 21 0.22 -3.39 -9.45
C PRO A 21 -0.54 -2.95 -8.20
N ALA A 22 0.06 -2.99 -7.01
CA ALA A 22 -0.59 -2.48 -5.81
C ALA A 22 -0.47 -0.97 -5.68
N GLU A 23 0.34 -0.30 -6.50
CA GLU A 23 0.47 1.15 -6.42
C GLU A 23 -0.85 1.83 -6.77
N GLY A 24 -1.13 2.91 -6.08
CA GLY A 24 -2.33 3.67 -6.27
C GLY A 24 -2.92 4.12 -4.95
N VAL A 25 -4.17 4.56 -4.98
CA VAL A 25 -4.89 5.04 -3.81
C VAL A 25 -5.96 4.02 -3.43
N TRP A 26 -6.00 3.68 -2.16
CA TRP A 26 -6.87 2.64 -1.63
C TRP A 26 -7.72 3.18 -0.49
N LYS A 27 -9.00 2.79 -0.49
CA LYS A 27 -9.92 3.09 0.59
C LYS A 27 -9.78 1.98 1.62
N THR A 28 -9.48 2.34 2.87
CA THR A 28 -9.36 1.36 3.95
C THR A 28 -10.73 0.83 4.37
N LYS A 29 -10.72 -0.32 5.04
CA LYS A 29 -11.93 -0.84 5.64
C LYS A 29 -12.42 0.15 6.70
N PRO A 30 -13.71 0.52 6.72
CA PRO A 30 -14.22 1.39 7.75
C PRO A 30 -14.06 0.79 9.15
N ASP A 31 -13.77 1.64 10.13
CA ASP A 31 -13.69 1.21 11.53
C ASP A 31 -15.10 1.11 12.12
N ASP A 32 -15.18 0.87 13.46
CA ASP A 32 -16.46 0.67 14.13
C ASP A 32 -17.35 1.92 14.08
N ASN A 33 -16.79 3.09 13.85
CA ASN A 33 -17.52 4.34 13.71
C ASN A 33 -17.83 4.68 12.26
N GLY A 34 -17.43 3.83 11.34
CA GLY A 34 -17.60 4.06 9.91
C GLY A 34 -16.53 4.95 9.29
N ASN A 35 -15.54 5.37 10.07
CA ASN A 35 -14.46 6.22 9.57
C ASN A 35 -13.49 5.41 8.73
N PHE A 36 -12.97 6.01 7.67
CA PHE A 36 -12.00 5.33 6.82
C PHE A 36 -11.00 6.34 6.27
N GLY A 37 -9.98 5.85 5.60
CA GLY A 37 -8.97 6.69 5.00
C GLY A 37 -8.66 6.30 3.58
N HIS A 38 -7.97 7.19 2.89
CA HIS A 38 -7.31 6.88 1.64
C HIS A 38 -5.82 6.73 1.90
N VAL A 39 -5.27 5.61 1.48
CA VAL A 39 -3.86 5.29 1.63
C VAL A 39 -3.24 5.24 0.24
N GLN A 40 -2.18 6.01 0.05
CA GLN A 40 -1.45 5.96 -1.21
C GLN A 40 -0.32 4.95 -1.08
N ILE A 41 -0.35 3.93 -1.91
CA ILE A 41 0.68 2.90 -1.96
C ILE A 41 1.66 3.24 -3.07
N SER A 42 2.93 3.22 -2.74
CA SER A 42 4.02 3.57 -3.65
C SER A 42 5.31 2.88 -3.23
N PRO A 43 6.33 2.89 -4.09
CA PRO A 43 7.62 2.30 -3.73
C PRO A 43 8.29 3.07 -2.60
N CYS A 44 8.98 2.33 -1.74
CA CYS A 44 9.86 2.89 -0.73
C CYS A 44 11.16 2.09 -0.82
N GLY A 45 12.07 2.55 -1.69
CA GLY A 45 13.22 1.77 -2.07
C GLY A 45 12.79 0.56 -2.89
N ALA A 46 13.31 -0.60 -2.56
CA ALA A 46 12.96 -1.83 -3.26
C ALA A 46 11.66 -2.46 -2.73
N LYS A 47 11.03 -1.82 -1.75
CA LYS A 47 9.84 -2.35 -1.08
C LYS A 47 8.65 -1.45 -1.36
N ILE A 48 7.50 -1.79 -0.80
CA ILE A 48 6.23 -1.08 -0.99
C ILE A 48 5.77 -0.55 0.35
N CYS A 49 5.31 0.70 0.34
CA CYS A 49 4.79 1.38 1.52
C CYS A 49 3.47 2.07 1.20
N GLY A 50 2.72 2.41 2.24
CA GLY A 50 1.48 3.16 2.07
C GLY A 50 1.34 4.24 3.13
N VAL A 51 0.94 5.44 2.70
CA VAL A 51 0.83 6.62 3.54
C VAL A 51 -0.62 7.10 3.53
N LEU A 52 -1.13 7.46 4.70
CA LEU A 52 -2.47 8.03 4.80
C LEU A 52 -2.46 9.43 4.19
N ILE A 53 -3.29 9.66 3.18
CA ILE A 53 -3.35 10.96 2.50
C ILE A 53 -4.67 11.71 2.77
N LYS A 54 -5.74 10.99 3.11
CA LYS A 54 -7.03 11.60 3.44
C LYS A 54 -7.75 10.76 4.48
N ALA A 55 -8.59 11.39 5.26
CA ALA A 55 -9.44 10.73 6.23
C ALA A 55 -10.89 11.17 6.03
N PHE A 56 -11.83 10.27 6.31
CA PHE A 56 -13.26 10.50 6.09
C PHE A 56 -14.04 9.97 7.29
N ASP A 57 -15.12 10.66 7.62
CA ASP A 57 -16.01 10.21 8.67
C ASP A 57 -17.00 9.15 8.16
N GLY A 58 -17.86 8.66 9.05
CA GLY A 58 -18.81 7.60 8.72
C GLY A 58 -19.87 8.02 7.69
N GLY A 59 -20.06 9.30 7.51
CA GLY A 59 -20.96 9.82 6.49
C GLY A 59 -20.28 10.04 5.14
N GLY A 60 -18.98 9.78 5.06
CA GLY A 60 -18.23 9.97 3.83
C GLY A 60 -17.69 11.38 3.63
N ALA A 61 -17.80 12.24 4.63
CA ALA A 61 -17.25 13.59 4.53
C ALA A 61 -15.77 13.59 4.92
N GLU A 62 -14.97 14.30 4.14
CA GLU A 62 -13.54 14.40 4.44
C GLU A 62 -13.36 15.16 5.76
N MET A 63 -12.47 14.67 6.60
CA MET A 63 -12.19 15.27 7.89
C MET A 63 -10.69 15.44 8.11
N ALA A 64 -10.34 16.38 8.99
CA ALA A 64 -8.96 16.56 9.40
C ALA A 64 -8.53 15.37 10.28
N SER A 65 -7.28 15.02 10.20
CA SER A 65 -6.70 13.98 11.04
C SER A 65 -5.21 14.25 11.25
N GLU A 66 -4.77 14.07 12.49
CA GLU A 66 -3.36 14.18 12.80
C GLU A 66 -2.54 13.05 12.17
N ASN A 67 -3.20 12.03 11.66
CA ASN A 67 -2.54 10.88 11.07
C ASN A 67 -2.22 11.05 9.58
N ILE A 68 -2.68 12.14 8.95
CA ILE A 68 -2.33 12.42 7.56
C ILE A 68 -0.81 12.51 7.45
N GLY A 69 -0.24 11.80 6.48
CA GLY A 69 1.19 11.76 6.26
C GLY A 69 1.90 10.61 6.98
N LYS A 70 1.21 9.89 7.84
CA LYS A 70 1.83 8.76 8.54
C LYS A 70 1.77 7.50 7.70
N GLN A 71 2.78 6.65 7.86
CA GLN A 71 2.79 5.35 7.20
C GLN A 71 1.80 4.42 7.87
N ILE A 72 0.98 3.79 7.06
CA ILE A 72 0.02 2.77 7.51
C ILE A 72 0.59 1.38 7.27
N VAL A 73 1.21 1.15 6.12
CA VAL A 73 1.93 -0.09 5.83
C VAL A 73 3.31 0.27 5.31
N TRP A 74 4.31 -0.55 5.63
CA TRP A 74 5.66 -0.30 5.14
C TRP A 74 6.46 -1.59 5.06
N ASP A 75 7.56 -1.51 4.32
CA ASP A 75 8.50 -2.62 4.11
C ASP A 75 7.86 -3.88 3.51
N MET A 76 6.79 -3.72 2.76
CA MET A 76 6.17 -4.87 2.11
C MET A 76 7.03 -5.34 0.93
N VAL A 77 7.32 -6.61 0.91
CA VAL A 77 8.13 -7.23 -0.16
C VAL A 77 7.19 -7.92 -1.14
N SER A 78 7.25 -7.50 -2.41
CA SER A 78 6.46 -8.15 -3.45
C SER A 78 7.05 -9.51 -3.78
N ASN A 79 6.19 -10.52 -3.82
CA ASN A 79 6.60 -11.88 -4.19
C ASN A 79 6.40 -12.15 -5.69
N GLY A 80 5.89 -11.15 -6.44
CA GLY A 80 5.73 -11.26 -7.88
C GLY A 80 4.45 -11.93 -8.35
N ASP A 81 3.62 -12.41 -7.44
CA ASP A 81 2.39 -13.15 -7.75
C ASP A 81 1.14 -12.51 -7.17
N GLY A 82 1.21 -11.24 -6.79
CA GLY A 82 0.10 -10.56 -6.14
C GLY A 82 0.11 -10.68 -4.64
N THR A 83 1.09 -11.36 -4.07
CA THR A 83 1.23 -11.44 -2.61
C THR A 83 2.42 -10.60 -2.15
N TYR A 84 2.30 -10.09 -0.93
CA TYR A 84 3.32 -9.25 -0.31
C TYR A 84 3.53 -9.74 1.12
N SER A 85 4.78 -9.73 1.57
CA SER A 85 5.12 -10.27 2.89
C SER A 85 6.19 -9.45 3.57
N SER A 86 6.48 -9.81 4.81
CA SER A 86 7.60 -9.28 5.59
C SER A 86 7.50 -7.80 5.93
N GLY A 87 6.31 -7.23 5.84
CA GLY A 87 6.11 -5.83 6.17
C GLY A 87 5.48 -5.63 7.53
N LYS A 88 5.03 -4.40 7.74
CA LYS A 88 4.37 -3.97 8.97
C LYS A 88 3.12 -3.16 8.63
N VAL A 89 2.15 -3.22 9.52
CA VAL A 89 0.95 -2.37 9.43
C VAL A 89 0.71 -1.73 10.79
N TRP A 90 0.36 -0.45 10.77
CA TRP A 90 -0.01 0.29 11.96
C TRP A 90 -1.52 0.48 12.00
N ALA A 91 -2.13 0.16 13.13
CA ALA A 91 -3.56 0.35 13.33
C ALA A 91 -3.77 1.62 14.17
N PRO A 92 -4.23 2.72 13.56
CA PRO A 92 -4.38 3.99 14.27
C PRO A 92 -5.32 3.94 15.46
N ASP A 93 -6.39 3.15 15.38
CA ASP A 93 -7.40 3.04 16.43
C ASP A 93 -6.86 2.35 17.68
N ARG A 94 -5.78 1.62 17.59
CA ARG A 94 -5.16 0.91 18.71
C ARG A 94 -3.76 1.41 18.99
N ASP A 95 -3.20 2.22 18.10
CA ASP A 95 -1.81 2.65 18.13
C ASP A 95 -0.88 1.45 18.32
N LYS A 96 -1.07 0.44 17.49
CA LYS A 96 -0.24 -0.75 17.50
C LYS A 96 0.23 -1.12 16.11
N THR A 97 1.44 -1.66 16.06
CA THR A 97 2.08 -2.12 14.84
C THR A 97 2.14 -3.63 14.85
N TYR A 98 1.78 -4.23 13.72
CA TYR A 98 1.76 -5.67 13.56
C TYR A 98 2.61 -6.08 12.38
N LYS A 99 3.08 -7.32 12.39
CA LYS A 99 3.61 -7.92 11.17
C LYS A 99 2.50 -7.95 10.15
N ALA A 100 2.83 -7.69 8.89
CA ALA A 100 1.81 -7.55 7.86
C ALA A 100 2.12 -8.34 6.62
N LYS A 101 1.07 -8.74 5.94
CA LYS A 101 1.12 -9.30 4.61
C LYS A 101 -0.06 -8.77 3.83
N MET A 102 0.02 -8.81 2.51
CA MET A 102 -1.06 -8.34 1.65
C MET A 102 -1.30 -9.31 0.51
N VAL A 103 -2.53 -9.31 0.00
CA VAL A 103 -2.91 -10.05 -1.19
C VAL A 103 -3.68 -9.11 -2.11
N LEU A 104 -3.17 -8.93 -3.31
CA LEU A 104 -3.82 -8.11 -4.32
C LEU A 104 -4.68 -8.99 -5.21
N ASP A 105 -5.93 -8.60 -5.39
CA ASP A 105 -6.86 -9.27 -6.29
C ASP A 105 -7.63 -8.19 -7.05
N GLY A 106 -7.09 -7.78 -8.19
CA GLY A 106 -7.69 -6.72 -9.00
C GLY A 106 -7.77 -5.40 -8.26
N ASN A 107 -8.99 -4.95 -7.99
CA ASN A 107 -9.24 -3.70 -7.28
C ASN A 107 -9.51 -3.91 -5.79
N ALA A 108 -9.19 -5.08 -5.26
CA ALA A 108 -9.27 -5.40 -3.85
C ALA A 108 -7.88 -5.71 -3.32
N LEU A 109 -7.57 -5.22 -2.13
CA LEU A 109 -6.30 -5.47 -1.47
C LEU A 109 -6.58 -5.95 -0.05
N GLY A 110 -6.28 -7.21 0.23
CA GLY A 110 -6.40 -7.75 1.57
C GLY A 110 -5.14 -7.40 2.36
N VAL A 111 -5.30 -6.62 3.42
CA VAL A 111 -4.17 -6.22 4.27
C VAL A 111 -4.34 -6.92 5.61
N SER A 112 -3.39 -7.75 5.97
CA SER A 112 -3.46 -8.55 7.20
C SER A 112 -2.42 -8.10 8.19
N GLY A 113 -2.85 -7.91 9.45
CA GLY A 113 -1.96 -7.76 10.57
C GLY A 113 -1.92 -9.04 11.36
N CYS A 114 -0.74 -9.47 11.77
CA CYS A 114 -0.53 -10.77 12.37
C CYS A 114 0.16 -10.68 13.72
N VAL A 115 -0.18 -11.62 14.61
CA VAL A 115 0.44 -11.75 15.94
C VAL A 115 0.92 -13.19 16.11
N LEU A 116 1.56 -13.46 17.23
CA LEU A 116 2.07 -14.78 17.57
C LEU A 116 2.97 -15.36 16.48
N GLY A 117 3.92 -14.53 16.04
CA GLY A 117 4.90 -14.95 15.03
C GLY A 117 4.31 -15.16 13.64
N GLY A 118 3.12 -14.63 13.39
CA GLY A 118 2.44 -14.80 12.11
C GLY A 118 1.39 -15.89 12.12
N ALA A 119 1.19 -16.55 13.26
CA ALA A 119 0.23 -17.67 13.35
C ALA A 119 -1.22 -17.19 13.32
N VAL A 120 -1.51 -15.99 13.81
CA VAL A 120 -2.87 -15.47 13.87
C VAL A 120 -2.90 -14.14 13.13
N CYS A 121 -3.70 -14.06 12.07
CA CYS A 121 -3.81 -12.88 11.24
C CYS A 121 -5.25 -12.44 11.12
N ARG A 122 -5.43 -11.11 11.02
CA ARG A 122 -6.75 -10.53 10.74
C ARG A 122 -6.62 -9.71 9.47
N GLU A 123 -7.45 -10.04 8.47
CA GLU A 123 -7.43 -9.35 7.19
C GLU A 123 -8.47 -8.25 7.15
N SER A 124 -8.08 -7.10 6.61
CA SER A 124 -8.97 -6.00 6.28
C SER A 124 -8.95 -5.80 4.77
N MET A 125 -10.12 -5.73 4.15
CA MET A 125 -10.19 -5.54 2.71
C MET A 125 -10.23 -4.06 2.39
N TRP A 126 -9.28 -3.64 1.55
CA TRP A 126 -9.24 -2.28 1.01
C TRP A 126 -9.71 -2.30 -0.43
N SER A 127 -10.32 -1.23 -0.89
CA SER A 127 -10.80 -1.13 -2.26
C SER A 127 -10.07 -0.02 -3.01
N ARG A 128 -9.80 -0.25 -4.30
CA ARG A 128 -9.04 0.72 -5.09
C ARG A 128 -9.88 1.95 -5.37
N VAL A 129 -9.29 3.13 -5.14
CA VAL A 129 -9.85 4.41 -5.51
C VAL A 129 -9.33 4.80 -6.88
N LYS A 130 -8.03 4.67 -7.06
CA LYS A 130 -7.39 4.92 -8.36
C LYS A 130 -5.94 4.46 -8.42
#